data_c717e9c0a2f485d40bed2abf8754e447
#
_entry.id   c717e9c0a2f485d40bed2abf8754e447
#
_cell.length_a   1.000
_cell.length_b   1.000
_cell.length_c   1.000
_cell.angle_alpha   90.00
_cell.angle_beta   90.00
_cell.angle_gamma   90.00
#
_symmetry.space_group_name_H-M   'P 1'
#
loop_
_entity.id
_entity.type
_entity.pdbx_description
1 polymer ?
#
loop_
_entity_poly.entity_id
_entity_poly.type
_entity_poly.pdbx_seq_one_letter_code
_entity_poly.pdbx_strand_id
1 'polypeptide(L)'
;MSMEIELKLRLSAVQARRLVTHPTFADCAPRKFRLLNTYYDTADFALRERGIALRLRRKGWAVWLMTVKGGDSGAGGLAQRVEWEAPTQPGVFDFGVVTDDALRVFLEQHHDQLRPVFTTDFTRTTWTLARSGSVVELALDRGKVAALPAGDGAVPVSEPLCELE
;
A
#
# COMPACT_ATOMS: atom_id res chain seq x y z
N MET A 1 13.38 -5.82 -6.12
CA MET A 1 12.94 -4.68 -6.97
C MET A 1 12.04 -5.21 -8.06
N SER A 2 10.84 -4.71 -8.16
CA SER A 2 9.90 -4.98 -9.25
C SER A 2 9.34 -3.65 -9.76
N MET A 3 8.98 -3.63 -11.05
CA MET A 3 8.19 -2.54 -11.60
C MET A 3 6.72 -2.90 -11.43
N GLU A 4 6.00 -2.08 -10.70
CA GLU A 4 4.56 -2.23 -10.48
C GLU A 4 3.81 -1.28 -11.41
N ILE A 5 2.87 -1.83 -12.17
CA ILE A 5 1.92 -1.06 -12.99
C ILE A 5 0.55 -1.36 -12.41
N GLU A 6 -0.07 -0.37 -11.80
CA GLU A 6 -1.38 -0.51 -11.17
C GLU A 6 -2.35 0.57 -11.64
N LEU A 7 -3.62 0.21 -11.79
CA LEU A 7 -4.71 1.14 -11.97
C LEU A 7 -5.55 1.13 -10.70
N LYS A 8 -5.66 2.29 -10.05
CA LYS A 8 -6.39 2.43 -8.79
C LYS A 8 -7.67 3.23 -8.99
N LEU A 9 -8.80 2.62 -8.62
CA LEU A 9 -10.13 3.18 -8.77
C LEU A 9 -10.85 3.22 -7.42
N ARG A 10 -11.38 4.37 -7.05
CA ARG A 10 -12.27 4.49 -5.88
C ARG A 10 -13.66 3.95 -6.22
N LEU A 11 -14.21 3.13 -5.35
CA LEU A 11 -15.55 2.56 -5.49
C LEU A 11 -16.48 3.01 -4.36
N SER A 12 -17.75 3.17 -4.67
CA SER A 12 -18.80 3.21 -3.65
C SER A 12 -19.08 1.80 -3.11
N ALA A 13 -19.68 1.70 -1.92
CA ALA A 13 -20.08 0.42 -1.34
C ALA A 13 -21.05 -0.38 -2.24
N VAL A 14 -21.87 0.30 -3.04
CA VAL A 14 -22.78 -0.34 -4.01
C VAL A 14 -22.01 -0.92 -5.18
N GLN A 15 -21.05 -0.18 -5.74
CA GLN A 15 -20.19 -0.65 -6.82
C GLN A 15 -19.34 -1.85 -6.38
N ALA A 16 -18.75 -1.81 -5.19
CA ALA A 16 -17.99 -2.91 -4.64
C ALA A 16 -18.82 -4.19 -4.45
N ARG A 17 -20.09 -4.07 -4.02
CA ARG A 17 -21.01 -5.23 -3.94
C ARG A 17 -21.32 -5.82 -5.31
N ARG A 18 -21.59 -4.97 -6.31
CA ARG A 18 -21.85 -5.42 -7.68
C ARG A 18 -20.62 -6.08 -8.31
N LEU A 19 -19.43 -5.56 -8.03
CA LEU A 19 -18.17 -6.13 -8.52
C LEU A 19 -18.02 -7.58 -8.04
N VAL A 20 -18.19 -7.84 -6.75
CA VAL A 20 -18.00 -9.18 -6.15
C VAL A 20 -18.92 -10.24 -6.76
N THR A 21 -20.10 -9.85 -7.24
CA THR A 21 -21.08 -10.75 -7.86
C THR A 21 -21.05 -10.69 -9.39
N HIS A 22 -20.09 -10.02 -9.97
CA HIS A 22 -20.03 -9.85 -11.42
C HIS A 22 -19.69 -11.19 -12.11
N PRO A 23 -20.38 -11.55 -13.22
CA PRO A 23 -20.18 -12.84 -13.91
C PRO A 23 -18.73 -13.13 -14.33
N THR A 24 -17.94 -12.09 -14.60
CA THR A 24 -16.50 -12.23 -14.91
C THR A 24 -15.71 -12.99 -13.84
N PHE A 25 -16.19 -13.02 -12.59
CA PHE A 25 -15.52 -13.71 -11.47
C PHE A 25 -16.17 -15.03 -11.10
N ALA A 26 -17.19 -15.47 -11.84
CA ALA A 26 -17.95 -16.70 -11.50
C ALA A 26 -17.06 -17.95 -11.35
N ASP A 27 -16.03 -18.05 -12.20
CA ASP A 27 -15.08 -19.17 -12.21
C ASP A 27 -13.77 -18.87 -11.45
N CYS A 28 -13.69 -17.73 -10.77
CA CYS A 28 -12.49 -17.31 -10.04
C CYS A 28 -12.68 -17.52 -8.54
N ALA A 29 -11.86 -18.36 -7.92
CA ALA A 29 -11.85 -18.51 -6.47
C ALA A 29 -11.19 -17.28 -5.82
N PRO A 30 -11.91 -16.44 -5.04
CA PRO A 30 -11.33 -15.27 -4.40
C PRO A 30 -10.43 -15.68 -3.24
N ARG A 31 -9.31 -14.98 -3.08
CA ARG A 31 -8.48 -15.03 -1.87
C ARG A 31 -8.77 -13.81 -1.01
N LYS A 32 -8.88 -14.02 0.30
CA LYS A 32 -9.10 -12.91 1.25
C LYS A 32 -8.03 -12.91 2.32
N PHE A 33 -7.51 -11.73 2.63
CA PHE A 33 -6.58 -11.52 3.74
C PHE A 33 -6.69 -10.11 4.29
N ARG A 34 -6.41 -9.98 5.58
CA ARG A 34 -6.38 -8.69 6.26
C ARG A 34 -4.99 -8.09 6.13
N LEU A 35 -4.93 -6.81 5.78
CA LEU A 35 -3.73 -6.01 5.70
C LEU A 35 -3.85 -4.83 6.67
N LEU A 36 -2.84 -4.68 7.50
CA LEU A 36 -2.63 -3.49 8.31
C LEU A 36 -1.33 -2.85 7.86
N ASN A 37 -1.39 -1.63 7.35
CA ASN A 37 -0.22 -0.87 6.96
C ASN A 37 -0.05 0.33 7.88
N THR A 38 1.18 0.60 8.26
CA THR A 38 1.57 1.86 8.87
C THR A 38 2.53 2.55 7.92
N TYR A 39 2.21 3.79 7.53
CA TYR A 39 3.04 4.62 6.68
C TYR A 39 3.88 5.56 7.52
N TYR A 40 5.12 5.73 7.11
CA TYR A 40 6.13 6.51 7.84
C TYR A 40 6.66 7.65 6.98
N ASP A 41 6.94 8.76 7.64
CA ASP A 41 7.60 9.92 7.05
C ASP A 41 8.30 10.72 8.16
N THR A 42 9.06 11.72 7.79
CA THR A 42 9.61 12.71 8.71
C THR A 42 8.56 13.74 9.14
N ALA A 43 8.90 14.59 10.12
CA ALA A 43 7.99 15.61 10.61
C ALA A 43 7.58 16.63 9.54
N ASP A 44 8.48 16.92 8.62
CA ASP A 44 8.34 17.84 7.50
C ASP A 44 7.96 17.15 6.17
N PHE A 45 7.62 15.86 6.22
CA PHE A 45 7.20 15.06 5.06
C PHE A 45 8.26 14.94 3.95
N ALA A 46 9.53 14.82 4.31
CA ALA A 46 10.65 14.76 3.36
C ALA A 46 10.57 13.58 2.37
N LEU A 47 10.01 12.42 2.79
CA LEU A 47 9.79 11.28 1.90
C LEU A 47 8.71 11.61 0.86
N ARG A 48 7.57 12.15 1.31
CA ARG A 48 6.45 12.54 0.46
C ARG A 48 6.86 13.58 -0.59
N GLU A 49 7.65 14.58 -0.20
CA GLU A 49 8.15 15.60 -1.11
C GLU A 49 8.98 15.05 -2.27
N ARG A 50 9.61 13.88 -2.05
CA ARG A 50 10.36 13.15 -3.07
C ARG A 50 9.57 12.04 -3.77
N GLY A 51 8.26 11.96 -3.54
CA GLY A 51 7.42 10.91 -4.11
C GLY A 51 7.71 9.51 -3.57
N ILE A 52 8.34 9.41 -2.38
CA ILE A 52 8.68 8.15 -1.74
C ILE A 52 7.56 7.77 -0.76
N ALA A 53 7.14 6.50 -0.80
CA ALA A 53 6.26 5.92 0.21
C ALA A 53 6.99 4.80 0.94
N LEU A 54 7.06 4.91 2.27
CA LEU A 54 7.62 3.90 3.17
C LEU A 54 6.51 3.34 4.06
N ARG A 55 6.35 2.03 4.08
CA ARG A 55 5.37 1.38 4.94
C ARG A 55 5.91 0.12 5.59
N LEU A 56 5.41 -0.17 6.79
CA LEU A 56 5.42 -1.50 7.38
C LEU A 56 4.03 -2.12 7.27
N ARG A 57 3.96 -3.31 6.68
CA ARG A 57 2.71 -4.04 6.44
C ARG A 57 2.67 -5.30 7.29
N ARG A 58 1.59 -5.49 8.02
CA ARG A 58 1.25 -6.79 8.60
C ARG A 58 0.21 -7.48 7.73
N LYS A 59 0.57 -8.68 7.23
CA LYS A 59 -0.31 -9.56 6.47
C LYS A 59 -0.77 -10.70 7.37
N GLY A 60 -2.07 -10.75 7.66
CA GLY A 60 -2.60 -11.67 8.64
C GLY A 60 -2.07 -11.41 10.05
N TRP A 61 -1.61 -12.47 10.75
CA TRP A 61 -1.23 -12.39 12.16
C TRP A 61 0.26 -12.17 12.40
N ALA A 62 1.11 -12.72 11.54
CA ALA A 62 2.54 -12.85 11.84
C ALA A 62 3.49 -12.36 10.75
N VAL A 63 3.05 -12.15 9.52
CA VAL A 63 3.95 -11.77 8.42
C VAL A 63 4.07 -10.25 8.38
N TRP A 64 5.31 -9.77 8.53
CA TRP A 64 5.63 -8.36 8.40
C TRP A 64 6.50 -8.13 7.17
N LEU A 65 6.16 -7.09 6.42
CA LEU A 65 6.87 -6.66 5.22
C LEU A 65 7.18 -5.18 5.34
N MET A 66 8.40 -4.80 5.01
CA MET A 66 8.77 -3.43 4.73
C MET A 66 8.65 -3.20 3.23
N THR A 67 8.00 -2.13 2.84
CA THR A 67 7.87 -1.74 1.43
C THR A 67 8.35 -0.30 1.25
N VAL A 68 9.22 -0.08 0.30
CA VAL A 68 9.60 1.24 -0.21
C VAL A 68 9.11 1.35 -1.64
N LYS A 69 8.35 2.39 -1.95
CA LYS A 69 7.95 2.74 -3.31
C LYS A 69 8.55 4.08 -3.67
N GLY A 70 9.21 4.15 -4.80
CA GLY A 70 9.80 5.38 -5.34
C GLY A 70 9.45 5.56 -6.80
N GLY A 71 9.54 6.79 -7.31
CA GLY A 71 9.28 7.13 -8.70
C GLY A 71 7.97 7.88 -8.91
N ASP A 72 7.75 8.25 -10.16
CA ASP A 72 6.64 9.12 -10.56
C ASP A 72 5.30 8.36 -10.52
N SER A 73 4.30 8.99 -9.93
CA SER A 73 2.93 8.50 -10.00
C SER A 73 2.31 9.06 -11.28
N GLY A 74 2.00 8.17 -12.24
CA GLY A 74 1.32 8.54 -13.47
C GLY A 74 0.00 9.29 -13.23
N ALA A 75 -0.51 9.96 -14.26
CA ALA A 75 -1.79 10.67 -14.23
C ALA A 75 -2.97 9.71 -14.39
N GLY A 76 -4.15 10.10 -13.88
CA GLY A 76 -5.40 9.39 -14.13
C GLY A 76 -5.59 8.06 -13.39
N GLY A 77 -4.90 7.85 -12.27
CA GLY A 77 -5.02 6.62 -11.48
C GLY A 77 -4.12 5.47 -11.93
N LEU A 78 -3.46 5.60 -13.08
CA LEU A 78 -2.42 4.67 -13.53
C LEU A 78 -1.10 5.09 -12.88
N ALA A 79 -0.52 4.22 -12.06
CA ALA A 79 0.77 4.43 -11.43
C ALA A 79 1.80 3.42 -11.96
N GLN A 80 3.00 3.92 -12.22
CA GLN A 80 4.17 3.10 -12.54
C GLN A 80 5.26 3.47 -11.55
N ARG A 81 5.62 2.54 -10.65
CA ARG A 81 6.58 2.80 -9.58
C ARG A 81 7.53 1.64 -9.41
N VAL A 82 8.73 1.97 -8.99
CA VAL A 82 9.68 0.95 -8.53
C VAL A 82 9.34 0.60 -7.09
N GLU A 83 9.25 -0.69 -6.80
CA GLU A 83 8.96 -1.20 -5.47
C GLU A 83 10.08 -2.14 -4.99
N TRP A 84 10.48 -1.92 -3.74
CA TRP A 84 11.34 -2.81 -2.96
C TRP A 84 10.53 -3.32 -1.77
N GLU A 85 10.35 -4.62 -1.68
CA GLU A 85 9.66 -5.24 -0.56
C GLU A 85 10.51 -6.37 0.02
N ALA A 86 10.59 -6.44 1.34
CA ALA A 86 11.30 -7.49 2.05
C ALA A 86 10.60 -7.86 3.37
N PRO A 87 10.75 -9.10 3.83
CA PRO A 87 10.36 -9.50 5.18
C PRO A 87 11.07 -8.65 6.23
N THR A 88 10.35 -8.31 7.30
CA THR A 88 10.89 -7.55 8.42
C THR A 88 10.20 -7.93 9.73
N GLN A 89 10.43 -7.14 10.78
CA GLN A 89 9.77 -7.22 12.08
C GLN A 89 9.05 -5.89 12.39
N PRO A 90 8.14 -5.87 13.37
CA PRO A 90 7.48 -4.65 13.80
C PRO A 90 8.50 -3.56 14.18
N GLY A 91 8.36 -2.38 13.55
CA GLY A 91 9.23 -1.23 13.82
C GLY A 91 10.65 -1.31 13.26
N VAL A 92 10.98 -2.33 12.48
CA VAL A 92 12.34 -2.51 11.91
C VAL A 92 12.34 -2.07 10.44
N PHE A 93 13.28 -1.18 10.11
CA PHE A 93 13.56 -0.72 8.76
C PHE A 93 14.93 -1.24 8.33
N ASP A 94 14.96 -2.07 7.28
CA ASP A 94 16.20 -2.54 6.64
C ASP A 94 16.24 -2.01 5.20
N PHE A 95 16.93 -0.89 5.02
CA PHE A 95 17.05 -0.26 3.71
C PHE A 95 18.08 -0.92 2.79
N GLY A 96 18.82 -1.93 3.26
CA GLY A 96 19.76 -2.70 2.45
C GLY A 96 19.11 -3.40 1.24
N VAL A 97 17.79 -3.59 1.26
CA VAL A 97 17.02 -4.15 0.14
C VAL A 97 16.80 -3.15 -1.01
N VAL A 98 16.99 -1.86 -0.76
CA VAL A 98 16.84 -0.79 -1.76
C VAL A 98 18.08 -0.73 -2.62
N THR A 99 17.93 -1.09 -3.89
CA THR A 99 19.06 -1.17 -4.85
C THR A 99 19.41 0.16 -5.50
N ASP A 100 18.59 1.19 -5.32
CA ASP A 100 18.93 2.57 -5.67
C ASP A 100 19.76 3.19 -4.55
N ASP A 101 21.05 3.42 -4.81
CA ASP A 101 21.99 3.90 -3.81
C ASP A 101 21.64 5.29 -3.28
N ALA A 102 21.16 6.20 -4.15
CA ALA A 102 20.80 7.55 -3.74
C ALA A 102 19.55 7.54 -2.81
N LEU A 103 18.57 6.72 -3.17
CA LEU A 103 17.37 6.52 -2.35
C LEU A 103 17.72 5.85 -1.01
N ARG A 104 18.55 4.81 -1.03
CA ARG A 104 18.99 4.13 0.20
C ARG A 104 19.70 5.09 1.15
N VAL A 105 20.68 5.83 0.68
CA VAL A 105 21.41 6.82 1.50
C VAL A 105 20.46 7.86 2.06
N PHE A 106 19.49 8.34 1.27
CA PHE A 106 18.48 9.28 1.74
C PHE A 106 17.63 8.69 2.87
N LEU A 107 17.16 7.46 2.75
CA LEU A 107 16.35 6.78 3.76
C LEU A 107 17.17 6.53 5.05
N GLU A 108 18.43 6.12 4.94
CA GLU A 108 19.35 5.92 6.06
C GLU A 108 19.60 7.22 6.83
N GLN A 109 19.79 8.35 6.12
CA GLN A 109 19.98 9.66 6.74
C GLN A 109 18.75 10.16 7.52
N HIS A 110 17.55 9.73 7.15
CA HIS A 110 16.30 10.14 7.80
C HIS A 110 15.74 9.07 8.76
N HIS A 111 16.44 7.94 8.92
CA HIS A 111 15.98 6.81 9.71
C HIS A 111 15.47 7.19 11.10
N ASP A 112 16.25 7.96 11.85
CA ASP A 112 15.93 8.33 13.23
C ASP A 112 14.85 9.42 13.35
N GLN A 113 14.45 10.02 12.21
CA GLN A 113 13.40 11.02 12.13
C GLN A 113 12.07 10.43 11.65
N LEU A 114 12.06 9.12 11.29
CA LEU A 114 10.86 8.45 10.82
C LEU A 114 9.85 8.30 11.96
N ARG A 115 8.62 8.70 11.66
CA ARG A 115 7.48 8.54 12.56
C ARG A 115 6.27 8.04 11.79
N PRO A 116 5.37 7.31 12.45
CA PRO A 116 4.13 6.90 11.82
C PRO A 116 3.24 8.12 11.55
N VAL A 117 2.68 8.18 10.32
CA VAL A 117 1.86 9.31 9.85
C VAL A 117 0.39 8.90 9.73
N PHE A 118 0.13 7.77 9.11
CA PHE A 118 -1.21 7.23 8.96
C PHE A 118 -1.19 5.70 8.86
N THR A 119 -2.34 5.11 9.08
CA THR A 119 -2.54 3.67 8.93
C THR A 119 -3.64 3.38 7.93
N THR A 120 -3.56 2.21 7.26
CA THR A 120 -4.68 1.62 6.53
C THR A 120 -4.95 0.23 7.08
N ASP A 121 -6.20 -0.04 7.44
CA ASP A 121 -6.65 -1.34 7.96
C ASP A 121 -7.80 -1.82 7.10
N PHE A 122 -7.54 -2.85 6.29
CA PHE A 122 -8.52 -3.33 5.31
C PHE A 122 -8.41 -4.81 5.03
N THR A 123 -9.50 -5.35 4.50
CA THR A 123 -9.55 -6.68 3.90
C THR A 123 -9.38 -6.54 2.40
N ARG A 124 -8.36 -7.19 1.85
CA ARG A 124 -8.13 -7.36 0.42
C ARG A 124 -8.76 -8.64 -0.05
N THR A 125 -9.57 -8.53 -1.10
CA THR A 125 -10.08 -9.69 -1.85
C THR A 125 -9.47 -9.66 -3.23
N THR A 126 -8.73 -10.72 -3.63
CA THR A 126 -8.10 -10.79 -4.94
C THR A 126 -8.73 -11.85 -5.82
N TRP A 127 -8.77 -11.59 -7.12
CA TRP A 127 -9.12 -12.52 -8.19
C TRP A 127 -8.02 -12.50 -9.24
N THR A 128 -7.67 -13.66 -9.75
CA THR A 128 -6.73 -13.79 -10.87
C THR A 128 -7.52 -14.14 -12.12
N LEU A 129 -7.42 -13.28 -13.14
CA LEU A 129 -8.08 -13.42 -14.43
C LEU A 129 -7.03 -13.70 -15.50
N ALA A 130 -7.22 -14.80 -16.25
CA ALA A 130 -6.45 -15.06 -17.46
C ALA A 130 -7.29 -14.65 -18.68
N ARG A 131 -6.79 -13.70 -19.48
CA ARG A 131 -7.45 -13.24 -20.70
C ARG A 131 -6.44 -12.97 -21.81
N SER A 132 -6.71 -13.52 -23.00
CA SER A 132 -5.93 -13.24 -24.22
C SER A 132 -4.41 -13.37 -24.02
N GLY A 133 -3.98 -14.38 -23.28
CA GLY A 133 -2.55 -14.61 -23.00
C GLY A 133 -1.95 -13.75 -21.88
N SER A 134 -2.74 -12.87 -21.28
CA SER A 134 -2.33 -12.05 -20.14
C SER A 134 -2.97 -12.53 -18.85
N VAL A 135 -2.27 -12.32 -17.73
CA VAL A 135 -2.80 -12.57 -16.38
C VAL A 135 -2.95 -11.22 -15.69
N VAL A 136 -4.16 -10.95 -15.19
CA VAL A 136 -4.49 -9.73 -14.46
C VAL A 136 -4.93 -10.13 -13.05
N GLU A 137 -4.32 -9.54 -12.03
CA GLU A 137 -4.83 -9.62 -10.67
C GLU A 137 -5.69 -8.39 -10.40
N LEU A 138 -6.91 -8.63 -9.93
CA LEU A 138 -7.77 -7.58 -9.38
C LEU A 138 -7.78 -7.69 -7.87
N ALA A 139 -7.61 -6.56 -7.20
CA ALA A 139 -7.64 -6.47 -5.74
C ALA A 139 -8.72 -5.47 -5.31
N LEU A 140 -9.72 -5.94 -4.56
CA LEU A 140 -10.71 -5.09 -3.92
C LEU A 140 -10.37 -4.90 -2.46
N ASP A 141 -10.04 -3.68 -2.08
CA ASP A 141 -9.70 -3.27 -0.72
C ASP A 141 -10.90 -2.61 -0.05
N ARG A 142 -11.29 -3.11 1.11
CA ARG A 142 -12.37 -2.52 1.92
C ARG A 142 -11.95 -2.41 3.38
N GLY A 143 -12.01 -1.20 3.90
CA GLY A 143 -11.59 -0.92 5.26
C GLY A 143 -11.60 0.56 5.58
N LYS A 144 -10.53 1.05 6.18
CA LYS A 144 -10.38 2.45 6.58
C LYS A 144 -8.94 2.94 6.46
N VAL A 145 -8.82 4.24 6.26
CA VAL A 145 -7.58 5.00 6.41
C VAL A 145 -7.73 5.84 7.69
N ALA A 146 -6.72 5.89 8.53
CA ALA A 146 -6.72 6.70 9.73
C ALA A 146 -5.42 7.51 9.82
N ALA A 147 -5.55 8.83 9.91
CA ALA A 147 -4.41 9.70 10.23
C ALA A 147 -4.00 9.46 11.69
N LEU A 148 -2.70 9.45 11.93
CA LEU A 148 -2.18 9.39 13.29
C LEU A 148 -1.96 10.81 13.81
N PRO A 149 -2.30 11.09 15.09
CA PRO A 149 -2.17 12.43 15.64
C PRO A 149 -0.70 12.88 15.64
N ALA A 150 -0.47 14.12 15.27
CA ALA A 150 0.86 14.75 15.29
C ALA A 150 1.28 15.24 16.69
N GLY A 151 0.42 15.09 17.72
CA GLY A 151 0.68 15.54 19.10
C GLY A 151 -0.41 15.09 20.07
N ASP A 152 -0.18 15.30 21.35
CA ASP A 152 -1.09 14.97 22.44
C ASP A 152 -2.43 15.72 22.29
N GLY A 153 -3.54 14.97 22.30
CA GLY A 153 -4.89 15.51 22.25
C GLY A 153 -5.51 15.65 20.86
N ALA A 154 -4.80 15.36 19.77
CA ALA A 154 -5.40 15.34 18.44
C ALA A 154 -6.28 14.09 18.25
N VAL A 155 -7.51 14.29 17.77
CA VAL A 155 -8.43 13.18 17.48
C VAL A 155 -8.03 12.53 16.16
N PRO A 156 -7.86 11.19 16.11
CA PRO A 156 -7.60 10.50 14.86
C PRO A 156 -8.75 10.70 13.87
N VAL A 157 -8.45 11.23 12.70
CA VAL A 157 -9.42 11.32 11.60
C VAL A 157 -9.38 9.99 10.83
N SER A 158 -10.53 9.37 10.66
CA SER A 158 -10.64 8.11 9.92
C SER A 158 -11.67 8.23 8.80
N GLU A 159 -11.28 7.76 7.61
CA GLU A 159 -12.14 7.72 6.43
C GLU A 159 -12.31 6.28 5.91
N PRO A 160 -13.46 5.95 5.32
CA PRO A 160 -13.66 4.65 4.69
C PRO A 160 -12.75 4.50 3.46
N LEU A 161 -12.15 3.32 3.35
CA LEU A 161 -11.39 2.89 2.17
C LEU A 161 -12.22 1.89 1.37
N CYS A 162 -12.43 2.17 0.09
CA CYS A 162 -13.00 1.21 -0.85
C CYS A 162 -12.38 1.45 -2.23
N GLU A 163 -11.39 0.63 -2.59
CA GLU A 163 -10.59 0.77 -3.80
C GLU A 163 -10.50 -0.54 -4.57
N LEU A 164 -10.40 -0.43 -5.89
CA LEU A 164 -10.06 -1.51 -6.81
C LEU A 164 -8.70 -1.20 -7.42
N GLU A 165 -7.79 -2.15 -7.34
CA GLU A 165 -6.47 -2.15 -7.99
C GLU A 165 -6.42 -3.23 -9.07
#